data_7d93066425ffd7be0d5400c15925e6c1
#
_entry.id   7d93066425ffd7be0d5400c15925e6c1
#
_cell.length_a   1.000
_cell.length_b   1.000
_cell.length_c   1.000
_cell.angle_alpha   90.00
_cell.angle_beta   90.00
_cell.angle_gamma   90.00
#
_symmetry.space_group_name_H-M   'P 1'
#
loop_
_entity.id
_entity.type
_entity.pdbx_description
1 polymer ?
#
loop_
_entity_poly.entity_id
_entity_poly.type
_entity_poly.pdbx_seq_one_letter_code
_entity_poly.pdbx_strand_id
1 'polypeptide(L)'
;VQAGTKSKRNILDILKSTIEFKGTYPYPVHRIDKETTGVLIVAKNRKYAQLFTSLFRIRKIHKTYLCIALGKLNKDKGTFIDELFHYEGDRKIKTKAITHFKVLDTNNNYSLLKLNPQTGRKHQLRKQLLIHGCPVLGDNKYKIINRKTNKKNLLMLHAYKINFSIADSKYSFSAEIPFSFKNILKEKYLKIS
;
A
#
# COMPACT_ATOMS: atom_id res chain seq x y z
N VAL A 1 -8.02 -6.37 6.32
CA VAL A 1 -8.64 -5.07 6.16
C VAL A 1 -10.06 -5.19 5.62
N GLN A 2 -10.34 -5.93 4.61
CA GLN A 2 -11.68 -6.15 4.09
C GLN A 2 -12.23 -7.48 4.62
N ALA A 3 -13.56 -7.57 4.87
CA ALA A 3 -14.23 -8.82 5.13
C ALA A 3 -13.93 -9.80 3.98
N GLY A 4 -12.97 -10.68 4.19
CA GLY A 4 -12.75 -11.82 3.32
C GLY A 4 -13.54 -12.99 3.89
N THR A 5 -14.03 -13.87 3.04
CA THR A 5 -14.85 -15.04 3.39
C THR A 5 -14.23 -15.97 4.44
N LYS A 6 -12.97 -15.75 4.85
CA LYS A 6 -12.22 -16.60 5.80
C LYS A 6 -11.70 -15.87 7.05
N SER A 7 -12.00 -14.57 7.26
CA SER A 7 -11.52 -13.85 8.45
C SER A 7 -12.65 -13.63 9.43
N LYS A 8 -12.54 -14.24 10.63
CA LYS A 8 -13.50 -14.08 11.75
C LYS A 8 -13.51 -12.65 12.34
N ARG A 9 -12.50 -11.80 12.04
CA ARG A 9 -12.38 -10.43 12.55
C ARG A 9 -11.70 -9.54 11.50
N ASN A 10 -12.33 -8.42 11.16
CA ASN A 10 -11.81 -7.47 10.18
C ASN A 10 -11.84 -6.04 10.75
N ILE A 11 -11.22 -5.08 10.06
CA ILE A 11 -11.11 -3.70 10.55
C ILE A 11 -12.47 -3.03 10.74
N LEU A 12 -13.48 -3.37 9.92
CA LEU A 12 -14.83 -2.79 10.06
C LEU A 12 -15.50 -3.25 11.34
N ASP A 13 -15.30 -4.51 11.75
CA ASP A 13 -15.84 -5.04 13.01
C ASP A 13 -15.17 -4.35 14.21
N ILE A 14 -13.88 -4.05 14.12
CA ILE A 14 -13.17 -3.27 15.15
C ILE A 14 -13.72 -1.85 15.21
N LEU A 15 -13.87 -1.17 14.06
CA LEU A 15 -14.32 0.20 14.00
C LEU A 15 -15.75 0.38 14.51
N LYS A 16 -16.66 -0.58 14.28
CA LYS A 16 -18.03 -0.56 14.81
C LYS A 16 -18.08 -0.41 16.34
N SER A 17 -17.09 -0.93 17.03
CA SER A 17 -17.01 -0.86 18.49
C SER A 17 -16.31 0.40 19.03
N THR A 18 -15.80 1.29 18.14
CA THR A 18 -15.17 2.53 18.55
C THR A 18 -16.19 3.66 18.70
N ILE A 19 -15.83 4.68 19.49
CA ILE A 19 -16.68 5.85 19.75
C ILE A 19 -16.96 6.65 18.46
N GLU A 20 -16.02 6.68 17.54
CA GLU A 20 -16.11 7.40 16.27
C GLU A 20 -17.20 6.84 15.35
N PHE A 21 -17.59 5.58 15.56
CA PHE A 21 -18.62 4.89 14.77
C PHE A 21 -19.85 4.50 15.60
N LYS A 22 -19.97 4.98 16.85
CA LYS A 22 -21.14 4.71 17.70
C LYS A 22 -22.44 5.10 16.98
N GLY A 23 -23.34 4.15 16.78
CA GLY A 23 -24.60 4.37 16.08
C GLY A 23 -24.50 4.49 14.56
N THR A 24 -23.32 4.30 13.96
CA THR A 24 -23.10 4.37 12.50
C THR A 24 -22.41 3.13 11.97
N TYR A 25 -22.49 2.89 10.65
CA TYR A 25 -21.80 1.79 10.00
C TYR A 25 -20.53 2.31 9.32
N PRO A 26 -19.33 1.68 9.53
CA PRO A 26 -18.11 2.05 8.84
C PRO A 26 -18.14 1.59 7.37
N TYR A 27 -18.05 2.51 6.42
CA TYR A 27 -18.06 2.24 4.99
C TYR A 27 -16.62 2.23 4.45
N PRO A 28 -16.10 1.09 3.96
CA PRO A 28 -14.79 1.04 3.32
C PRO A 28 -14.86 1.69 1.94
N VAL A 29 -14.00 2.65 1.67
CA VAL A 29 -13.94 3.37 0.38
C VAL A 29 -12.73 2.99 -0.45
N HIS A 30 -11.73 2.37 0.16
CA HIS A 30 -10.57 1.75 -0.48
C HIS A 30 -10.00 0.64 0.41
N ARG A 31 -8.94 0.03 -0.05
CA ARG A 31 -8.26 -1.05 0.69
C ARG A 31 -6.75 -0.90 0.65
N ILE A 32 -6.12 -1.41 1.70
CA ILE A 32 -4.69 -1.75 1.75
C ILE A 32 -4.56 -3.27 1.96
N ASP A 33 -3.42 -3.85 1.65
CA ASP A 33 -3.20 -5.30 1.85
C ASP A 33 -3.17 -5.63 3.35
N LYS A 34 -3.48 -6.89 3.71
CA LYS A 34 -3.60 -7.33 5.11
C LYS A 34 -2.38 -6.97 5.97
N GLU A 35 -1.19 -7.11 5.40
CA GLU A 35 0.09 -6.91 6.09
C GLU A 35 0.66 -5.50 5.89
N THR A 36 0.02 -4.66 5.05
CA THR A 36 0.40 -3.25 4.84
C THR A 36 -0.10 -2.40 6.00
N THR A 37 0.78 -1.63 6.61
CA THR A 37 0.46 -0.65 7.66
C THR A 37 0.13 0.73 7.06
N GLY A 38 -0.38 1.66 7.87
CA GLY A 38 -0.53 3.06 7.48
C GLY A 38 -1.97 3.53 7.30
N VAL A 39 -2.14 4.61 6.50
CA VAL A 39 -3.41 5.32 6.35
C VAL A 39 -4.45 4.48 5.61
N LEU A 40 -5.64 4.40 6.20
CA LEU A 40 -6.86 3.85 5.60
C LEU A 40 -8.02 4.83 5.82
N ILE A 41 -8.72 5.21 4.74
CA ILE A 41 -9.93 6.03 4.83
C ILE A 41 -11.15 5.12 4.97
N VAL A 42 -11.98 5.42 5.98
CA VAL A 42 -13.28 4.78 6.18
C VAL A 42 -14.32 5.89 6.35
N ALA A 43 -15.39 5.84 5.60
CA ALA A 43 -16.44 6.85 5.70
C ALA A 43 -17.44 6.49 6.82
N LYS A 44 -17.93 7.50 7.53
CA LYS A 44 -18.90 7.36 8.62
C LYS A 44 -20.36 7.25 8.12
N ASN A 45 -20.63 7.65 6.89
CA ASN A 45 -21.96 7.57 6.31
C ASN A 45 -21.91 7.34 4.79
N ARG A 46 -23.07 7.02 4.21
CA ARG A 46 -23.23 6.69 2.79
C ARG A 46 -22.85 7.84 1.86
N LYS A 47 -23.17 9.09 2.21
CA LYS A 47 -22.84 10.29 1.41
C LYS A 47 -21.31 10.39 1.18
N TYR A 48 -20.53 10.33 2.26
CA TYR A 48 -19.07 10.37 2.16
C TYR A 48 -18.49 9.09 1.53
N ALA A 49 -19.12 7.94 1.73
CA ALA A 49 -18.69 6.71 1.06
C ALA A 49 -18.79 6.85 -0.47
N GLN A 50 -19.90 7.39 -0.98
CA GLN A 50 -20.08 7.66 -2.42
C GLN A 50 -19.06 8.69 -2.93
N LEU A 51 -18.88 9.81 -2.20
CA LEU A 51 -17.90 10.85 -2.55
C LEU A 51 -16.49 10.26 -2.68
N PHE A 52 -15.98 9.58 -1.66
CA PHE A 52 -14.64 9.03 -1.68
C PHE A 52 -14.48 7.92 -2.72
N THR A 53 -15.48 7.05 -2.91
CA THR A 53 -15.45 6.04 -3.97
C THR A 53 -15.32 6.71 -5.35
N SER A 54 -16.02 7.81 -5.59
CA SER A 54 -15.92 8.59 -6.82
C SER A 54 -14.52 9.21 -6.97
N LEU A 55 -13.98 9.84 -5.92
CA LEU A 55 -12.62 10.42 -5.93
C LEU A 55 -11.53 9.37 -6.22
N PHE A 56 -11.66 8.16 -5.66
CA PHE A 56 -10.75 7.04 -5.99
C PHE A 56 -10.88 6.61 -7.45
N ARG A 57 -12.12 6.50 -7.96
CA ARG A 57 -12.40 6.10 -9.35
C ARG A 57 -11.80 7.07 -10.36
N ILE A 58 -11.94 8.39 -10.13
CA ILE A 58 -11.38 9.44 -11.00
C ILE A 58 -9.94 9.82 -10.66
N ARG A 59 -9.27 9.06 -9.75
CA ARG A 59 -7.85 9.22 -9.36
C ARG A 59 -7.50 10.59 -8.77
N LYS A 60 -8.42 11.24 -8.09
CA LYS A 60 -8.22 12.51 -7.36
C LYS A 60 -7.66 12.32 -5.95
N ILE A 61 -7.39 11.06 -5.55
CA ILE A 61 -6.75 10.74 -4.27
C ILE A 61 -5.33 10.26 -4.54
N HIS A 62 -4.37 11.04 -4.05
CA HIS A 62 -2.94 10.78 -4.21
C HIS A 62 -2.42 10.02 -2.99
N LYS A 63 -1.80 8.87 -3.25
CA LYS A 63 -1.26 7.98 -2.23
C LYS A 63 0.25 7.97 -2.28
N THR A 64 0.89 7.99 -1.13
CA THR A 64 2.34 7.81 -0.99
C THR A 64 2.60 6.63 -0.07
N TYR A 65 3.42 5.71 -0.52
CA TYR A 65 3.90 4.57 0.26
C TYR A 65 5.40 4.69 0.49
N LEU A 66 5.85 4.20 1.64
CA LEU A 66 7.25 3.89 1.91
C LEU A 66 7.43 2.38 1.81
N CYS A 67 8.52 1.96 1.21
CA CYS A 67 8.85 0.55 1.01
C CYS A 67 10.34 0.31 1.22
N ILE A 68 10.68 -0.72 1.99
CA ILE A 68 12.04 -1.26 1.96
C ILE A 68 12.00 -2.46 1.01
N ALA A 69 12.79 -2.38 -0.05
CA ALA A 69 12.89 -3.41 -1.09
C ALA A 69 14.24 -4.11 -1.03
N LEU A 70 14.28 -5.34 -1.51
CA LEU A 70 15.52 -6.12 -1.69
C LEU A 70 16.18 -5.71 -3.01
N GLY A 71 17.47 -5.41 -2.97
CA GLY A 71 18.24 -5.03 -4.16
C GLY A 71 18.19 -3.53 -4.45
N LYS A 72 18.68 -3.18 -5.64
CA LYS A 72 18.82 -1.79 -6.12
C LYS A 72 18.11 -1.63 -7.46
N LEU A 73 17.38 -0.54 -7.63
CA LEU A 73 16.82 -0.14 -8.91
C LEU A 73 17.90 0.55 -9.77
N ASN A 74 17.83 0.38 -11.09
CA ASN A 74 18.79 0.98 -12.04
C ASN A 74 18.66 2.51 -12.18
N LYS A 75 17.57 3.09 -11.64
CA LYS A 75 17.29 4.55 -11.70
C LYS A 75 16.82 5.03 -10.33
N ASP A 76 17.20 6.24 -9.96
CA ASP A 76 16.79 6.84 -8.68
C ASP A 76 15.33 7.33 -8.70
N LYS A 77 14.76 7.55 -9.86
CA LYS A 77 13.35 7.91 -10.05
C LYS A 77 12.83 7.40 -11.39
N GLY A 78 11.53 7.15 -11.44
CA GLY A 78 10.90 6.69 -12.69
C GLY A 78 9.45 6.31 -12.51
N THR A 79 8.93 5.59 -13.49
CA THR A 79 7.56 5.11 -13.51
C THR A 79 7.54 3.64 -13.93
N PHE A 80 6.99 2.79 -13.09
CA PHE A 80 6.62 1.43 -13.47
C PHE A 80 5.31 1.46 -14.25
N ILE A 81 5.33 0.88 -15.45
CA ILE A 81 4.15 0.70 -16.30
C ILE A 81 4.13 -0.77 -16.68
N ASP A 82 3.27 -1.53 -16.01
CA ASP A 82 3.19 -2.97 -16.18
C ASP A 82 1.74 -3.38 -16.44
N GLU A 83 1.58 -4.56 -17.03
CA GLU A 83 0.30 -5.24 -17.12
C GLU A 83 0.21 -6.34 -16.07
N LEU A 84 -0.71 -6.16 -15.13
CA LEU A 84 -0.90 -7.09 -14.03
C LEU A 84 -2.13 -7.97 -14.25
N PHE A 85 -1.96 -9.25 -14.03
CA PHE A 85 -3.06 -10.22 -14.11
C PHE A 85 -3.84 -10.28 -12.79
N HIS A 86 -5.16 -10.39 -12.90
CA HIS A 86 -6.08 -10.79 -11.84
C HIS A 86 -7.16 -11.71 -12.41
N TYR A 87 -7.88 -12.40 -11.54
CA TYR A 87 -8.97 -13.28 -11.93
C TYR A 87 -10.30 -12.65 -11.53
N GLU A 88 -11.26 -12.64 -12.43
CA GLU A 88 -12.68 -12.37 -12.21
C GLU A 88 -13.47 -13.64 -12.54
N GLY A 89 -13.84 -14.42 -11.50
CA GLY A 89 -14.24 -15.80 -11.69
C GLY A 89 -13.08 -16.60 -12.30
N ASP A 90 -13.35 -17.32 -13.36
CA ASP A 90 -12.35 -18.14 -14.09
C ASP A 90 -11.60 -17.35 -15.18
N ARG A 91 -11.99 -16.10 -15.44
CA ARG A 91 -11.36 -15.27 -16.47
C ARG A 91 -10.12 -14.59 -15.94
N LYS A 92 -9.00 -14.80 -16.62
CA LYS A 92 -7.73 -14.10 -16.39
C LYS A 92 -7.74 -12.76 -17.12
N ILE A 93 -7.83 -11.68 -16.37
CA ILE A 93 -7.89 -10.30 -16.89
C ILE A 93 -6.54 -9.63 -16.71
N LYS A 94 -6.09 -8.96 -17.77
CA LYS A 94 -4.87 -8.16 -17.81
C LYS A 94 -5.22 -6.69 -17.66
N THR A 95 -4.60 -6.00 -16.70
CA THR A 95 -4.89 -4.59 -16.44
C THR A 95 -3.63 -3.77 -16.26
N LYS A 96 -3.62 -2.57 -16.85
CA LYS A 96 -2.51 -1.62 -16.73
C LYS A 96 -2.36 -1.12 -15.29
N ALA A 97 -1.12 -1.15 -14.79
CA ALA A 97 -0.71 -0.69 -13.48
C ALA A 97 0.39 0.38 -13.63
N ILE A 98 0.20 1.54 -13.02
CA ILE A 98 1.12 2.68 -13.11
C ILE A 98 1.49 3.10 -11.70
N THR A 99 2.81 3.18 -11.42
CA THR A 99 3.37 3.65 -10.14
C THR A 99 4.60 4.50 -10.40
N HIS A 100 4.61 5.75 -9.94
CA HIS A 100 5.82 6.55 -9.88
C HIS A 100 6.63 6.12 -8.66
N PHE A 101 7.96 6.08 -8.81
CA PHE A 101 8.88 5.77 -7.72
C PHE A 101 10.01 6.79 -7.62
N LYS A 102 10.52 6.94 -6.41
CA LYS A 102 11.77 7.63 -6.10
C LYS A 102 12.54 6.80 -5.09
N VAL A 103 13.81 6.55 -5.34
CA VAL A 103 14.74 6.00 -4.36
C VAL A 103 15.05 7.12 -3.37
N LEU A 104 14.82 6.88 -2.09
CA LEU A 104 15.16 7.82 -1.00
C LEU A 104 16.55 7.54 -0.47
N ASP A 105 16.89 6.25 -0.37
CA ASP A 105 18.20 5.79 0.05
C ASP A 105 18.44 4.36 -0.46
N THR A 106 19.68 3.97 -0.65
CA THR A 106 20.03 2.64 -1.15
C THR A 106 21.46 2.22 -0.74
N ASN A 107 21.63 0.93 -0.60
CA ASN A 107 22.95 0.27 -0.51
C ASN A 107 22.98 -0.96 -1.43
N ASN A 108 24.03 -1.77 -1.37
CA ASN A 108 24.21 -2.92 -2.28
C ASN A 108 23.08 -3.96 -2.18
N ASN A 109 22.36 -4.05 -1.06
CA ASN A 109 21.41 -5.12 -0.78
C ASN A 109 19.96 -4.65 -0.63
N TYR A 110 19.72 -3.36 -0.36
CA TYR A 110 18.43 -2.82 0.00
C TYR A 110 18.21 -1.44 -0.57
N SER A 111 16.97 -1.09 -0.84
CA SER A 111 16.54 0.26 -1.22
C SER A 111 15.35 0.71 -0.39
N LEU A 112 15.40 1.96 0.07
CA LEU A 112 14.23 2.66 0.61
C LEU A 112 13.56 3.43 -0.52
N LEU A 113 12.32 3.12 -0.81
CA LEU A 113 11.56 3.66 -1.92
C LEU A 113 10.36 4.47 -1.45
N LYS A 114 10.12 5.61 -2.10
CA LYS A 114 8.84 6.32 -2.09
C LYS A 114 8.07 5.94 -3.34
N LEU A 115 6.86 5.44 -3.17
CA LEU A 115 6.01 4.92 -4.24
C LEU A 115 4.69 5.71 -4.30
N ASN A 116 4.33 6.18 -5.49
CA ASN A 116 3.10 6.93 -5.72
C ASN A 116 2.26 6.21 -6.80
N PRO A 117 1.39 5.24 -6.42
CA PRO A 117 0.57 4.51 -7.37
C PRO A 117 -0.56 5.38 -7.91
N GLN A 118 -0.64 5.52 -9.23
CA GLN A 118 -1.76 6.17 -9.94
C GLN A 118 -2.96 5.23 -10.10
N THR A 119 -2.71 3.94 -10.22
CA THR A 119 -3.72 2.88 -10.25
C THR A 119 -3.77 2.15 -8.92
N GLY A 120 -4.79 1.31 -8.71
CA GLY A 120 -4.98 0.57 -7.44
C GLY A 120 -5.29 -0.91 -7.67
N ARG A 121 -4.46 -1.64 -8.44
CA ARG A 121 -4.67 -3.06 -8.70
C ARG A 121 -4.30 -3.91 -7.47
N LYS A 122 -4.90 -5.11 -7.36
CA LYS A 122 -4.63 -6.02 -6.23
C LYS A 122 -3.14 -6.33 -6.12
N HIS A 123 -2.55 -6.02 -4.96
CA HIS A 123 -1.13 -6.19 -4.64
C HIS A 123 -0.18 -5.48 -5.65
N GLN A 124 -0.62 -4.34 -6.23
CA GLN A 124 0.09 -3.67 -7.33
C GLN A 124 1.57 -3.44 -7.04
N LEU A 125 1.87 -2.72 -5.96
CA LEU A 125 3.24 -2.34 -5.60
C LEU A 125 4.15 -3.56 -5.41
N ARG A 126 3.63 -4.59 -4.76
CA ARG A 126 4.34 -5.84 -4.48
C ARG A 126 4.67 -6.61 -5.76
N LYS A 127 3.71 -6.68 -6.70
CA LYS A 127 3.90 -7.32 -8.01
C LYS A 127 4.88 -6.56 -8.88
N GLN A 128 4.73 -5.22 -8.97
CA GLN A 128 5.61 -4.38 -9.78
C GLN A 128 7.05 -4.44 -9.27
N LEU A 129 7.27 -4.32 -7.97
CA LEU A 129 8.61 -4.42 -7.40
C LEU A 129 9.27 -5.78 -7.64
N LEU A 130 8.49 -6.89 -7.61
CA LEU A 130 9.02 -8.20 -7.99
C LEU A 130 9.39 -8.26 -9.49
N ILE A 131 8.54 -7.74 -10.39
CA ILE A 131 8.79 -7.68 -11.85
C ILE A 131 10.10 -6.93 -12.13
N HIS A 132 10.35 -5.83 -11.39
CA HIS A 132 11.56 -5.01 -11.54
C HIS A 132 12.76 -5.50 -10.71
N GLY A 133 12.71 -6.75 -10.21
CA GLY A 133 13.85 -7.40 -9.52
C GLY A 133 14.10 -6.89 -8.09
N CYS A 134 13.26 -6.01 -7.56
CA CYS A 134 13.40 -5.41 -6.23
C CYS A 134 12.18 -5.72 -5.34
N PRO A 135 11.88 -6.98 -5.00
CA PRO A 135 10.70 -7.33 -4.22
C PRO A 135 10.71 -6.68 -2.84
N VAL A 136 9.52 -6.45 -2.28
CA VAL A 136 9.36 -5.89 -0.94
C VAL A 136 10.00 -6.80 0.10
N LEU A 137 10.79 -6.24 1.00
CA LEU A 137 11.35 -6.98 2.13
C LEU A 137 10.24 -7.52 3.03
N GLY A 138 10.30 -8.81 3.37
CA GLY A 138 9.28 -9.50 4.17
C GLY A 138 8.06 -9.96 3.38
N ASP A 139 8.04 -9.80 2.05
CA ASP A 139 6.94 -10.33 1.24
C ASP A 139 7.02 -11.85 1.12
N ASN A 140 6.06 -12.55 1.74
CA ASN A 140 5.99 -14.01 1.69
C ASN A 140 5.35 -14.55 0.41
N LYS A 141 4.64 -13.70 -0.35
CA LYS A 141 3.91 -14.10 -1.55
C LYS A 141 4.64 -13.74 -2.84
N TYR A 142 5.19 -12.54 -2.92
CA TYR A 142 5.87 -12.01 -4.10
C TYR A 142 7.36 -11.87 -3.81
N LYS A 143 8.09 -13.00 -3.96
CA LYS A 143 9.50 -13.13 -3.63
C LYS A 143 10.27 -13.84 -4.73
N ILE A 144 11.58 -13.62 -4.79
CA ILE A 144 12.48 -14.37 -5.67
C ILE A 144 12.56 -15.82 -5.15
N ILE A 145 12.36 -16.79 -6.05
CA ILE A 145 12.49 -18.21 -5.76
C ILE A 145 13.94 -18.46 -5.33
N ASN A 146 14.14 -19.34 -4.34
CA ASN A 146 15.46 -19.70 -3.75
C ASN A 146 16.10 -18.69 -2.80
N ARG A 147 15.48 -17.54 -2.51
CA ARG A 147 15.93 -16.68 -1.42
C ARG A 147 15.22 -17.07 -0.11
N LYS A 148 15.97 -17.62 0.85
CA LYS A 148 15.41 -17.95 2.18
C LYS A 148 14.83 -16.68 2.80
N THR A 149 13.51 -16.62 2.96
CA THR A 149 12.84 -15.55 3.71
C THR A 149 12.40 -16.14 5.05
N ASN A 150 12.82 -15.54 6.15
CA ASN A 150 12.29 -15.90 7.45
C ASN A 150 10.79 -15.62 7.47
N LYS A 151 9.97 -16.65 7.74
CA LYS A 151 8.49 -16.54 7.80
C LYS A 151 7.97 -15.51 8.82
N LYS A 152 8.83 -15.02 9.71
CA LYS A 152 8.51 -14.04 10.75
C LYS A 152 8.69 -12.58 10.32
N ASN A 153 9.19 -12.30 9.10
CA ASN A 153 9.41 -10.93 8.67
C ASN A 153 8.10 -10.23 8.30
N LEU A 154 7.87 -9.06 8.89
CA LEU A 154 6.77 -8.18 8.53
C LEU A 154 6.98 -7.62 7.12
N LEU A 155 5.89 -7.42 6.37
CA LEU A 155 5.92 -6.78 5.06
C LEU A 155 6.36 -5.31 5.20
N MET A 156 7.52 -4.95 4.67
CA MET A 156 8.07 -3.60 4.72
C MET A 156 7.43 -2.68 3.66
N LEU A 157 6.12 -2.56 3.72
CA LEU A 157 5.29 -1.67 2.90
C LEU A 157 4.33 -0.88 3.79
N HIS A 158 4.42 0.45 3.73
CA HIS A 158 3.67 1.35 4.59
C HIS A 158 2.94 2.41 3.78
N ALA A 159 1.61 2.49 3.90
CA ALA A 159 0.77 3.54 3.33
C ALA A 159 0.99 4.84 4.13
N TYR A 160 2.05 5.58 3.76
CA TYR A 160 2.57 6.69 4.55
C TYR A 160 1.67 7.92 4.53
N LYS A 161 1.18 8.30 3.35
CA LYS A 161 0.47 9.57 3.19
C LYS A 161 -0.63 9.47 2.15
N ILE A 162 -1.71 10.20 2.39
CA ILE A 162 -2.81 10.37 1.44
C ILE A 162 -3.18 11.85 1.33
N ASN A 163 -3.35 12.34 0.09
CA ASN A 163 -3.74 13.72 -0.18
C ASN A 163 -4.93 13.73 -1.14
N PHE A 164 -5.86 14.63 -0.92
CA PHE A 164 -7.02 14.86 -1.79
C PHE A 164 -7.57 16.27 -1.58
N SER A 165 -8.46 16.70 -2.48
CA SER A 165 -9.21 17.94 -2.33
C SER A 165 -10.71 17.65 -2.38
N ILE A 166 -11.48 18.36 -1.56
CA ILE A 166 -12.94 18.37 -1.60
C ILE A 166 -13.37 19.83 -1.68
N ALA A 167 -14.07 20.20 -2.74
CA ALA A 167 -14.29 21.60 -3.13
C ALA A 167 -12.92 22.34 -3.17
N ASP A 168 -12.78 23.48 -2.56
CA ASP A 168 -11.55 24.26 -2.55
C ASP A 168 -10.57 23.90 -1.41
N SER A 169 -10.96 22.97 -0.55
CA SER A 169 -10.15 22.56 0.60
C SER A 169 -9.22 21.41 0.27
N LYS A 170 -7.93 21.54 0.62
CA LYS A 170 -6.90 20.49 0.48
C LYS A 170 -6.73 19.74 1.79
N TYR A 171 -6.72 18.44 1.72
CA TYR A 171 -6.55 17.54 2.86
C TYR A 171 -5.29 16.70 2.69
N SER A 172 -4.55 16.55 3.78
CA SER A 172 -3.31 15.77 3.84
C SER A 172 -3.24 15.02 5.17
N PHE A 173 -3.21 13.69 5.10
CA PHE A 173 -3.08 12.83 6.27
C PHE A 173 -1.87 11.91 6.11
N SER A 174 -1.10 11.75 7.17
CA SER A 174 0.04 10.83 7.22
C SER A 174 -0.08 9.91 8.43
N ALA A 175 0.39 8.68 8.28
CA ALA A 175 0.55 7.75 9.39
C ALA A 175 2.00 7.78 9.88
N GLU A 176 2.19 7.66 11.18
CA GLU A 176 3.53 7.46 11.75
C GLU A 176 4.17 6.20 11.21
N ILE A 177 5.46 6.28 10.93
CA ILE A 177 6.25 5.12 10.50
C ILE A 177 6.36 4.15 11.67
N PRO A 178 5.91 2.89 11.54
CA PRO A 178 5.92 1.93 12.63
C PRO A 178 7.32 1.71 13.19
N PHE A 179 7.41 1.43 14.49
CA PHE A 179 8.68 1.13 15.16
C PHE A 179 9.43 -0.04 14.49
N SER A 180 8.71 -1.09 14.10
CA SER A 180 9.29 -2.21 13.34
C SER A 180 9.93 -1.79 12.02
N PHE A 181 9.30 -0.86 11.29
CA PHE A 181 9.85 -0.32 10.05
C PHE A 181 11.11 0.51 10.30
N LYS A 182 11.08 1.40 11.34
CA LYS A 182 12.25 2.20 11.76
C LYS A 182 13.43 1.33 12.20
N ASN A 183 13.16 0.23 12.92
CA ASN A 183 14.20 -0.71 13.33
C ASN A 183 14.87 -1.39 12.14
N ILE A 184 14.07 -1.83 11.16
CA ILE A 184 14.61 -2.45 9.93
C ILE A 184 15.44 -1.44 9.13
N LEU A 185 15.03 -0.16 9.05
CA LEU A 185 15.84 0.88 8.41
C LEU A 185 17.23 0.97 9.06
N LYS A 186 17.29 1.06 10.39
CA LYS A 186 18.55 1.09 11.13
C LYS A 186 19.40 -0.17 10.89
N GLU A 187 18.77 -1.34 11.02
CA GLU A 187 19.44 -2.64 10.82
C GLU A 187 19.98 -2.82 9.40
N LYS A 188 19.33 -2.21 8.40
CA LYS A 188 19.77 -2.27 7.00
C LYS A 188 20.57 -1.04 6.56
N TYR A 189 20.95 -0.17 7.50
CA TYR A 189 21.73 1.05 7.24
C TYR A 189 21.11 1.97 6.19
N LEU A 190 19.75 2.11 6.22
CA LEU A 190 18.99 3.01 5.38
C LEU A 190 18.52 4.23 6.16
N LYS A 191 18.53 5.40 5.53
CA LYS A 191 18.10 6.68 6.12
C LYS A 191 16.89 7.25 5.41
N ILE A 192 15.96 7.82 6.17
CA ILE A 192 14.91 8.68 5.65
C ILE A 192 15.46 10.11 5.71
N SER A 193 15.77 10.66 4.54
CA SER A 193 16.12 12.07 4.37
C SER A 193 14.86 12.92 4.23
#